data_3b5c46804c1c103335601bdaa59f91ce
#
_entry.id   3b5c46804c1c103335601bdaa59f91ce
#
_cell.length_a   1.000
_cell.length_b   1.000
_cell.length_c   1.000
_cell.angle_alpha   90.00
_cell.angle_beta   90.00
_cell.angle_gamma   90.00
#
_symmetry.space_group_name_H-M   'P 1'
#
loop_
_entity.id
_entity.type
_entity.pdbx_description
1 polymer ?
#
loop_
_entity_poly.entity_id
_entity_poly.type
_entity_poly.pdbx_seq_one_letter_code
_entity_poly.pdbx_strand_id
1 'polypeptide(L)'
;MRVTVVVVALLAIAGCKKDGEAASPSAAPTSPASSWMGKAEAGKPLFAVMKTNLGEVTLKLWSDRTPRTVANFVGLASGEKEWKNPATGERKKGAKFYDGLGFHRVIDGFMIQGGCPLGTGTGDPGYSFEDECQKGCTFEKVGLLAMANAGPNTNGSQFFITTSMPTYLNNKHTIFGEVLKGYEVVQAISKAPKNPMDKPLEPITIVSLTLSDTQP
;
A
#
# COMPACT_ATOMS: atom_id res chain seq x y z
N MET A 1 7.92 -35.99 -74.94
CA MET A 1 8.94 -36.42 -73.94
C MET A 1 9.18 -35.29 -72.97
N ARG A 2 8.61 -35.37 -71.78
CA ARG A 2 8.94 -34.48 -70.66
C ARG A 2 9.04 -35.34 -69.42
N VAL A 3 10.21 -35.38 -68.84
CA VAL A 3 10.57 -36.15 -67.66
C VAL A 3 10.11 -35.37 -66.40
N THR A 4 9.27 -35.99 -65.63
CA THR A 4 8.80 -35.42 -64.35
C THR A 4 9.69 -36.00 -63.25
N VAL A 5 10.46 -35.12 -62.57
CA VAL A 5 11.28 -35.45 -61.40
C VAL A 5 10.37 -35.36 -60.16
N VAL A 6 10.23 -36.46 -59.44
CA VAL A 6 9.56 -36.53 -58.16
C VAL A 6 10.60 -36.26 -57.07
N VAL A 7 10.41 -35.18 -56.31
CA VAL A 7 11.21 -34.87 -55.10
C VAL A 7 10.46 -35.42 -53.88
N VAL A 8 11.06 -36.41 -53.24
CA VAL A 8 10.58 -36.94 -51.95
C VAL A 8 11.12 -36.05 -50.84
N ALA A 9 10.20 -35.37 -50.12
CA ALA A 9 10.52 -34.58 -48.94
C ALA A 9 10.44 -35.48 -47.69
N LEU A 10 11.57 -35.68 -47.01
CA LEU A 10 11.65 -36.29 -45.67
C LEU A 10 11.09 -35.31 -44.64
N LEU A 11 10.01 -35.69 -43.97
CA LEU A 11 9.56 -35.00 -42.74
C LEU A 11 10.43 -35.44 -41.56
N ALA A 12 11.24 -34.52 -41.03
CA ALA A 12 11.87 -34.67 -39.71
C ALA A 12 10.87 -34.26 -38.61
N ILE A 13 10.53 -35.22 -37.75
CA ILE A 13 9.71 -34.98 -36.58
C ILE A 13 10.61 -34.38 -35.49
N ALA A 14 10.56 -33.09 -35.28
CA ALA A 14 11.20 -32.44 -34.13
C ALA A 14 10.31 -32.57 -32.89
N GLY A 15 10.77 -33.34 -31.90
CA GLY A 15 10.11 -33.50 -30.61
C GLY A 15 10.16 -32.20 -29.84
N CYS A 16 8.99 -31.63 -29.50
CA CYS A 16 8.86 -30.55 -28.53
C CYS A 16 9.24 -31.07 -27.14
N LYS A 17 10.41 -30.67 -26.62
CA LYS A 17 10.71 -30.67 -25.18
C LYS A 17 9.84 -29.60 -24.54
N LYS A 18 8.98 -29.99 -23.58
CA LYS A 18 8.36 -29.05 -22.64
C LYS A 18 9.46 -28.53 -21.72
N ASP A 19 9.89 -27.32 -21.95
CA ASP A 19 10.74 -26.60 -21.01
C ASP A 19 9.88 -26.26 -19.79
N GLY A 20 10.30 -26.77 -18.63
CA GLY A 20 9.67 -26.47 -17.35
C GLY A 20 9.81 -24.96 -17.07
N GLU A 21 8.68 -24.33 -16.82
CA GLU A 21 8.57 -22.95 -16.36
C GLU A 21 9.32 -22.82 -15.04
N ALA A 22 10.53 -22.31 -15.11
CA ALA A 22 11.33 -21.96 -13.94
C ALA A 22 10.63 -20.78 -13.26
N ALA A 23 10.22 -20.99 -12.00
CA ALA A 23 9.73 -19.92 -11.14
C ALA A 23 10.71 -18.74 -11.18
N SER A 24 10.23 -17.56 -11.58
CA SER A 24 11.00 -16.32 -11.56
C SER A 24 11.64 -16.12 -10.20
N PRO A 25 12.94 -15.87 -10.08
CA PRO A 25 13.57 -15.59 -8.81
C PRO A 25 12.94 -14.34 -8.21
N SER A 26 12.55 -14.42 -6.94
CA SER A 26 12.13 -13.27 -6.14
C SER A 26 13.14 -12.14 -6.36
N ALA A 27 12.68 -11.01 -6.89
CA ALA A 27 13.55 -9.87 -7.17
C ALA A 27 14.32 -9.48 -5.90
N ALA A 28 15.64 -9.32 -6.01
CA ALA A 28 16.48 -8.83 -4.91
C ALA A 28 15.95 -7.46 -4.42
N PRO A 29 16.09 -7.13 -3.10
CA PRO A 29 15.66 -5.86 -2.56
C PRO A 29 16.28 -4.69 -3.33
N THR A 30 15.44 -3.75 -3.76
CA THR A 30 15.83 -2.61 -4.60
C THR A 30 16.42 -1.45 -3.79
N SER A 31 16.31 -1.51 -2.46
CA SER A 31 16.73 -0.46 -1.53
C SER A 31 17.91 -0.90 -0.65
N PRO A 32 18.78 0.03 -0.19
CA PRO A 32 19.84 -0.29 0.76
C PRO A 32 19.28 -0.97 2.03
N ALA A 33 19.93 -2.03 2.52
CA ALA A 33 19.46 -2.81 3.66
C ALA A 33 19.29 -1.99 4.97
N SER A 34 19.99 -0.87 5.07
CA SER A 34 19.89 0.07 6.23
C SER A 34 18.75 1.08 6.10
N SER A 35 18.18 1.26 4.91
CA SER A 35 17.04 2.15 4.67
C SER A 35 15.73 1.58 5.23
N TRP A 36 14.73 2.42 5.46
CA TRP A 36 13.40 1.97 5.88
C TRP A 36 12.77 1.05 4.84
N MET A 37 12.89 1.41 3.56
CA MET A 37 12.41 0.57 2.46
C MET A 37 13.13 -0.78 2.43
N GLY A 38 14.46 -0.80 2.55
CA GLY A 38 15.23 -2.06 2.56
C GLY A 38 14.91 -2.93 3.78
N LYS A 39 14.70 -2.34 4.97
CA LYS A 39 14.23 -3.08 6.15
C LYS A 39 12.85 -3.71 5.91
N ALA A 40 11.92 -2.97 5.29
CA ALA A 40 10.60 -3.49 4.95
C ALA A 40 10.67 -4.63 3.94
N GLU A 41 11.44 -4.48 2.85
CA GLU A 41 11.65 -5.50 1.81
C GLU A 41 12.30 -6.77 2.38
N ALA A 42 13.14 -6.61 3.40
CA ALA A 42 13.75 -7.72 4.13
C ALA A 42 12.83 -8.35 5.21
N GLY A 43 11.58 -7.92 5.31
CA GLY A 43 10.60 -8.47 6.26
C GLY A 43 10.89 -8.14 7.73
N LYS A 44 11.69 -7.09 8.00
CA LYS A 44 12.02 -6.71 9.38
C LYS A 44 10.83 -6.09 10.09
N PRO A 45 10.65 -6.30 11.40
CA PRO A 45 9.61 -5.63 12.17
C PRO A 45 9.77 -4.12 12.08
N LEU A 46 8.69 -3.43 11.72
CA LEU A 46 8.64 -1.97 11.62
C LEU A 46 7.38 -1.43 12.30
N PHE A 47 7.52 -0.23 12.84
CA PHE A 47 6.46 0.49 13.52
C PHE A 47 6.40 1.93 13.01
N ALA A 48 5.22 2.53 13.11
CA ALA A 48 5.03 3.94 12.83
C ALA A 48 4.22 4.61 13.95
N VAL A 49 4.65 5.78 14.37
CA VAL A 49 3.86 6.64 15.26
C VAL A 49 3.29 7.77 14.42
N MET A 50 1.97 7.75 14.26
CA MET A 50 1.20 8.75 13.54
C MET A 50 0.64 9.75 14.56
N LYS A 51 1.23 10.93 14.62
CA LYS A 51 0.73 12.04 15.43
C LYS A 51 -0.30 12.82 14.63
N THR A 52 -1.52 12.90 15.14
CA THR A 52 -2.60 13.71 14.58
C THR A 52 -2.90 14.91 15.51
N ASN A 53 -3.69 15.88 15.03
CA ASN A 53 -4.19 16.95 15.88
C ASN A 53 -5.23 16.48 16.94
N LEU A 54 -5.64 15.20 16.90
CA LEU A 54 -6.54 14.59 17.90
C LEU A 54 -5.85 13.59 18.82
N GLY A 55 -4.55 13.31 18.61
CA GLY A 55 -3.79 12.35 19.41
C GLY A 55 -2.84 11.50 18.58
N GLU A 56 -2.20 10.52 19.23
CA GLU A 56 -1.21 9.65 18.62
C GLU A 56 -1.76 8.24 18.40
N VAL A 57 -1.40 7.64 17.26
CA VAL A 57 -1.71 6.25 16.91
C VAL A 57 -0.42 5.52 16.61
N THR A 58 -0.12 4.46 17.37
CA THR A 58 1.02 3.58 17.09
C THR A 58 0.58 2.42 16.23
N LEU A 59 1.28 2.22 15.12
CA LEU A 59 1.02 1.19 14.12
C LEU A 59 2.14 0.15 14.12
N LYS A 60 1.77 -1.13 14.04
CA LYS A 60 2.67 -2.22 13.66
C LYS A 60 2.52 -2.48 12.17
N LEU A 61 3.63 -2.50 11.44
CA LEU A 61 3.64 -2.76 10.00
C LEU A 61 4.02 -4.22 9.73
N TRP A 62 3.31 -4.87 8.83
CA TRP A 62 3.46 -6.31 8.55
C TRP A 62 4.43 -6.57 7.39
N SER A 63 5.68 -6.15 7.55
CA SER A 63 6.74 -6.31 6.53
C SER A 63 6.98 -7.76 6.12
N ASP A 64 6.75 -8.72 7.03
CA ASP A 64 6.86 -10.17 6.78
C ASP A 64 5.72 -10.72 5.90
N ARG A 65 4.60 -10.00 5.79
CA ARG A 65 3.42 -10.40 5.02
C ARG A 65 3.25 -9.62 3.74
N THR A 66 3.51 -8.32 3.78
CA THR A 66 3.29 -7.36 2.70
C THR A 66 4.50 -6.42 2.53
N PRO A 67 5.69 -6.98 2.22
CA PRO A 67 6.95 -6.22 2.21
C PRO A 67 6.96 -5.04 1.24
N ARG A 68 6.38 -5.17 0.04
CA ARG A 68 6.33 -4.09 -0.96
C ARG A 68 5.40 -2.97 -0.54
N THR A 69 4.25 -3.31 0.03
CA THR A 69 3.28 -2.33 0.53
C THR A 69 3.85 -1.56 1.71
N VAL A 70 4.49 -2.25 2.66
CA VAL A 70 5.18 -1.60 3.78
C VAL A 70 6.33 -0.75 3.28
N ALA A 71 7.17 -1.24 2.33
CA ALA A 71 8.26 -0.45 1.75
C ALA A 71 7.73 0.83 1.08
N ASN A 72 6.61 0.76 0.35
CA ASN A 72 5.96 1.93 -0.21
C ASN A 72 5.55 2.93 0.88
N PHE A 73 4.85 2.46 1.92
CA PHE A 73 4.37 3.32 3.00
C PHE A 73 5.51 3.99 3.77
N VAL A 74 6.53 3.22 4.19
CA VAL A 74 7.66 3.78 4.94
C VAL A 74 8.55 4.66 4.06
N GLY A 75 8.69 4.33 2.78
CA GLY A 75 9.45 5.14 1.81
C GLY A 75 8.82 6.52 1.59
N LEU A 76 7.50 6.58 1.48
CA LEU A 76 6.74 7.84 1.43
C LEU A 76 6.83 8.60 2.76
N ALA A 77 6.70 7.90 3.90
CA ALA A 77 6.75 8.49 5.22
C ALA A 77 8.13 9.10 5.56
N SER A 78 9.21 8.44 5.16
CA SER A 78 10.59 8.89 5.39
C SER A 78 11.10 9.88 4.36
N GLY A 79 10.49 9.94 3.17
CA GLY A 79 11.01 10.66 2.00
C GLY A 79 12.03 9.86 1.19
N GLU A 80 12.26 8.58 1.50
CA GLU A 80 13.13 7.71 0.70
C GLU A 80 12.56 7.43 -0.68
N LYS A 81 11.22 7.38 -0.79
CA LYS A 81 10.53 7.16 -2.06
C LYS A 81 10.15 8.48 -2.72
N GLU A 82 10.58 8.64 -3.98
CA GLU A 82 10.18 9.77 -4.81
C GLU A 82 8.69 9.70 -5.16
N TRP A 83 8.02 10.83 -5.18
CA TRP A 83 6.63 10.98 -5.55
C TRP A 83 6.39 12.22 -6.38
N LYS A 84 5.28 12.27 -7.09
CA LYS A 84 4.87 13.40 -7.91
C LYS A 84 3.70 14.12 -7.25
N ASN A 85 3.83 15.44 -7.06
CA ASN A 85 2.72 16.24 -6.56
C ASN A 85 1.63 16.36 -7.64
N PRO A 86 0.42 15.81 -7.43
CA PRO A 86 -0.61 15.81 -8.46
C PRO A 86 -1.18 17.20 -8.75
N ALA A 87 -1.03 18.17 -7.84
CA ALA A 87 -1.49 19.55 -8.08
C ALA A 87 -0.52 20.35 -8.96
N THR A 88 0.79 20.11 -8.85
CA THR A 88 1.82 20.91 -9.56
C THR A 88 2.55 20.12 -10.63
N GLY A 89 2.45 18.78 -10.62
CA GLY A 89 3.23 17.89 -11.48
C GLY A 89 4.70 17.74 -11.08
N GLU A 90 5.14 18.43 -10.02
CA GLU A 90 6.53 18.45 -9.57
C GLU A 90 6.92 17.12 -8.90
N ARG A 91 8.11 16.59 -9.23
CA ARG A 91 8.70 15.44 -8.53
C ARG A 91 9.31 15.90 -7.21
N LYS A 92 8.99 15.17 -6.14
CA LYS A 92 9.50 15.39 -4.79
C LYS A 92 10.43 14.25 -4.41
N LYS A 93 11.69 14.60 -4.15
CA LYS A 93 12.73 13.67 -3.69
C LYS A 93 13.20 14.10 -2.31
N GLY A 94 13.37 13.16 -1.38
CA GLY A 94 13.78 13.46 -0.01
C GLY A 94 12.70 14.15 0.84
N ALA A 95 11.46 14.25 0.34
CA ALA A 95 10.36 14.92 1.01
C ALA A 95 9.38 13.90 1.60
N LYS A 96 9.08 14.05 2.90
CA LYS A 96 8.05 13.26 3.57
C LYS A 96 6.69 13.54 2.93
N PHE A 97 5.95 12.46 2.67
CA PHE A 97 4.69 12.54 1.95
C PHE A 97 3.48 12.78 2.87
N TYR A 98 3.43 12.11 4.02
CA TYR A 98 2.23 12.07 4.85
C TYR A 98 2.08 13.24 5.82
N ASP A 99 3.15 13.92 6.19
CA ASP A 99 3.13 15.04 7.12
C ASP A 99 2.28 16.18 6.53
N GLY A 100 1.29 16.64 7.29
CA GLY A 100 0.32 17.66 6.87
C GLY A 100 -0.89 17.16 6.10
N LEU A 101 -0.93 15.88 5.68
CA LEU A 101 -2.10 15.33 4.99
C LEU A 101 -3.28 15.07 5.94
N GLY A 102 -4.50 15.27 5.42
CA GLY A 102 -5.73 15.07 6.17
C GLY A 102 -6.39 13.71 5.98
N PHE A 103 -7.27 13.38 6.93
CA PHE A 103 -8.29 12.35 6.74
C PHE A 103 -9.46 12.96 5.98
N HIS A 104 -9.56 12.62 4.71
CA HIS A 104 -10.56 13.22 3.80
C HIS A 104 -11.91 12.49 3.78
N ARG A 105 -11.97 11.28 4.40
CA ARG A 105 -13.19 10.50 4.52
C ARG A 105 -13.21 9.72 5.84
N VAL A 106 -14.25 9.92 6.67
CA VAL A 106 -14.38 9.27 7.97
C VAL A 106 -15.80 8.74 8.12
N ILE A 107 -15.93 7.46 8.51
CA ILE A 107 -17.24 6.83 8.68
C ILE A 107 -17.22 6.02 9.98
N ASP A 108 -18.06 6.43 10.94
CA ASP A 108 -18.25 5.67 12.19
C ASP A 108 -18.79 4.27 11.89
N GLY A 109 -18.26 3.27 12.58
CA GLY A 109 -18.60 1.87 12.32
C GLY A 109 -18.08 1.30 11.00
N PHE A 110 -17.14 2.00 10.33
CA PHE A 110 -16.49 1.49 9.13
C PHE A 110 -14.97 1.74 9.12
N MET A 111 -14.52 2.96 8.81
CA MET A 111 -13.07 3.27 8.70
C MET A 111 -12.81 4.78 8.70
N ILE A 112 -11.53 5.15 8.88
CA ILE A 112 -10.99 6.48 8.58
C ILE A 112 -10.01 6.36 7.42
N GLN A 113 -10.09 7.23 6.40
CA GLN A 113 -9.27 7.19 5.18
C GLN A 113 -8.46 8.47 5.03
N GLY A 114 -7.16 8.30 4.82
CA GLY A 114 -6.19 9.39 4.63
C GLY A 114 -5.18 9.09 3.53
N GLY A 115 -4.09 9.89 3.46
CA GLY A 115 -2.99 9.68 2.51
C GLY A 115 -3.26 10.17 1.09
N CYS A 116 -4.31 10.98 0.87
CA CYS A 116 -4.56 11.65 -0.40
C CYS A 116 -3.86 13.01 -0.45
N PRO A 117 -2.90 13.25 -1.36
CA PRO A 117 -2.16 14.52 -1.43
C PRO A 117 -3.02 15.73 -1.82
N LEU A 118 -4.19 15.50 -2.43
CA LEU A 118 -5.16 16.56 -2.76
C LEU A 118 -6.21 16.75 -1.66
N GLY A 119 -6.30 15.85 -0.66
CA GLY A 119 -7.33 15.89 0.37
C GLY A 119 -8.76 15.72 -0.15
N THR A 120 -8.93 15.13 -1.34
CA THR A 120 -10.21 14.93 -2.03
C THR A 120 -10.57 13.45 -2.24
N GLY A 121 -9.60 12.54 -2.01
CA GLY A 121 -9.73 11.12 -2.34
C GLY A 121 -9.32 10.75 -3.77
N THR A 122 -9.06 11.73 -4.64
CA THR A 122 -8.70 11.49 -6.06
C THR A 122 -7.21 11.63 -6.35
N GLY A 123 -6.40 12.12 -5.40
CA GLY A 123 -4.96 12.27 -5.56
C GLY A 123 -4.20 10.98 -5.28
N ASP A 124 -3.10 10.78 -6.00
CA ASP A 124 -2.16 9.68 -5.88
C ASP A 124 -0.70 10.20 -5.85
N PRO A 125 0.29 9.35 -5.57
CA PRO A 125 1.69 9.75 -5.50
C PRO A 125 2.39 9.80 -6.89
N GLY A 126 1.64 9.67 -7.98
CA GLY A 126 2.14 9.66 -9.35
C GLY A 126 2.50 8.27 -9.89
N TYR A 127 2.08 7.21 -9.19
CA TYR A 127 2.24 5.80 -9.58
C TYR A 127 1.21 4.93 -8.88
N SER A 128 1.06 3.70 -9.36
CA SER A 128 0.32 2.63 -8.69
C SER A 128 1.16 1.35 -8.60
N PHE A 129 0.76 0.41 -7.72
CA PHE A 129 1.40 -0.89 -7.56
C PHE A 129 0.39 -1.99 -7.19
N GLU A 130 0.82 -3.23 -7.33
CA GLU A 130 -0.03 -4.42 -7.22
C GLU A 130 -0.45 -4.71 -5.77
N ASP A 131 -1.54 -5.45 -5.62
CA ASP A 131 -2.01 -5.98 -4.35
C ASP A 131 -1.05 -7.06 -3.78
N GLU A 132 -0.94 -7.12 -2.46
CA GLU A 132 -0.19 -8.15 -1.74
C GLU A 132 -1.10 -8.94 -0.79
N CYS A 133 -2.04 -9.72 -1.38
CA CYS A 133 -2.99 -10.54 -0.62
C CYS A 133 -2.70 -12.05 -0.67
N GLN A 134 -1.49 -12.48 -1.05
CA GLN A 134 -1.13 -13.88 -1.21
C GLN A 134 -1.24 -14.69 0.10
N LYS A 135 -1.06 -14.05 1.25
CA LYS A 135 -1.21 -14.66 2.59
C LYS A 135 -2.60 -14.45 3.22
N GLY A 136 -3.57 -14.02 2.39
CA GLY A 136 -4.92 -13.65 2.81
C GLY A 136 -4.98 -12.22 3.35
N CYS A 137 -6.01 -11.49 2.93
CA CYS A 137 -6.33 -10.15 3.44
C CYS A 137 -7.75 -10.20 4.00
N THR A 138 -7.89 -10.62 5.27
CA THR A 138 -9.19 -10.79 5.93
C THR A 138 -9.39 -9.77 7.05
N PHE A 139 -10.53 -9.08 7.02
CA PHE A 139 -10.89 -8.05 7.99
C PHE A 139 -11.63 -8.67 9.18
N GLU A 140 -10.88 -9.42 10.03
CA GLU A 140 -11.41 -10.20 11.16
C GLU A 140 -11.37 -9.46 12.51
N LYS A 141 -10.80 -8.26 12.53
CA LYS A 141 -10.74 -7.39 13.71
C LYS A 141 -10.77 -5.92 13.30
N VAL A 142 -11.02 -5.06 14.28
CA VAL A 142 -10.89 -3.60 14.13
C VAL A 142 -9.43 -3.15 14.21
N GLY A 143 -9.14 -1.92 13.79
CA GLY A 143 -7.81 -1.33 13.86
C GLY A 143 -6.84 -1.88 12.81
N LEU A 144 -7.33 -2.52 11.74
CA LEU A 144 -6.49 -2.95 10.62
C LEU A 144 -6.17 -1.77 9.72
N LEU A 145 -4.89 -1.67 9.34
CA LEU A 145 -4.36 -0.69 8.40
C LEU A 145 -4.27 -1.33 7.02
N ALA A 146 -4.99 -0.77 6.04
CA ALA A 146 -5.07 -1.32 4.70
C ALA A 146 -4.96 -0.24 3.62
N MET A 147 -4.55 -0.64 2.40
CA MET A 147 -4.49 0.25 1.25
C MET A 147 -5.88 0.54 0.69
N ALA A 148 -6.18 1.81 0.48
CA ALA A 148 -7.29 2.21 -0.38
C ALA A 148 -6.86 2.08 -1.85
N ASN A 149 -7.76 1.60 -2.70
CA ASN A 149 -7.53 1.43 -4.14
C ASN A 149 -8.81 1.73 -4.95
N ALA A 150 -8.68 1.87 -6.26
CA ALA A 150 -9.75 2.05 -7.22
C ALA A 150 -10.07 0.77 -8.01
N GLY A 151 -9.69 -0.39 -7.49
CA GLY A 151 -9.80 -1.71 -8.09
C GLY A 151 -8.49 -2.49 -7.94
N PRO A 152 -8.42 -3.73 -8.46
CA PRO A 152 -7.22 -4.57 -8.32
C PRO A 152 -5.95 -3.88 -8.83
N ASN A 153 -4.86 -3.99 -8.06
CA ASN A 153 -3.52 -3.52 -8.45
C ASN A 153 -3.43 -1.99 -8.71
N THR A 154 -4.24 -1.20 -7.99
CA THR A 154 -4.22 0.27 -8.09
C THR A 154 -3.85 0.95 -6.77
N ASN A 155 -3.03 0.30 -5.94
CA ASN A 155 -2.54 0.89 -4.70
C ASN A 155 -1.61 2.07 -4.97
N GLY A 156 -1.70 3.12 -4.16
CA GLY A 156 -0.85 4.30 -4.26
C GLY A 156 -0.34 4.75 -2.91
N SER A 157 -0.83 5.89 -2.42
CA SER A 157 -0.50 6.43 -1.09
C SER A 157 -1.65 6.39 -0.11
N GLN A 158 -2.90 6.26 -0.59
CA GLN A 158 -4.07 6.30 0.28
C GLN A 158 -4.22 5.02 1.09
N PHE A 159 -4.54 5.17 2.35
CA PHE A 159 -4.77 4.07 3.30
C PHE A 159 -6.03 4.32 4.11
N PHE A 160 -6.51 3.28 4.76
CA PHE A 160 -7.57 3.40 5.76
C PHE A 160 -7.28 2.54 7.00
N ILE A 161 -7.84 2.96 8.13
CA ILE A 161 -7.81 2.21 9.40
C ILE A 161 -9.25 1.84 9.75
N THR A 162 -9.52 0.56 9.97
CA THR A 162 -10.87 0.06 10.20
C THR A 162 -11.37 0.35 11.61
N THR A 163 -12.67 0.71 11.73
CA THR A 163 -13.40 0.79 13.00
C THR A 163 -14.49 -0.28 13.10
N SER A 164 -14.56 -1.19 12.12
CA SER A 164 -15.41 -2.37 12.08
C SER A 164 -14.66 -3.55 11.46
N MET A 165 -15.37 -4.63 11.15
CA MET A 165 -14.86 -5.81 10.43
C MET A 165 -15.55 -5.89 9.05
N PRO A 166 -15.13 -5.13 8.04
CA PRO A 166 -15.78 -5.07 6.73
C PRO A 166 -15.39 -6.28 5.87
N THR A 167 -15.91 -7.47 6.18
CA THR A 167 -15.56 -8.74 5.51
C THR A 167 -15.83 -8.75 4.01
N TYR A 168 -16.72 -7.89 3.49
CA TYR A 168 -16.96 -7.70 2.06
C TYR A 168 -15.76 -7.09 1.32
N LEU A 169 -14.74 -6.57 2.04
CA LEU A 169 -13.46 -6.08 1.51
C LEU A 169 -12.36 -7.15 1.51
N ASN A 170 -12.63 -8.36 2.02
CA ASN A 170 -11.65 -9.44 2.06
C ASN A 170 -11.06 -9.70 0.68
N ASN A 171 -9.74 -9.83 0.62
CA ASN A 171 -8.93 -10.08 -0.58
C ASN A 171 -9.05 -9.01 -1.69
N LYS A 172 -9.62 -7.83 -1.38
CA LYS A 172 -9.73 -6.68 -2.30
C LYS A 172 -8.79 -5.53 -1.93
N HIS A 173 -8.33 -5.48 -0.69
CA HIS A 173 -7.46 -4.44 -0.17
C HIS A 173 -6.30 -5.08 0.59
N THR A 174 -5.08 -4.70 0.27
CA THR A 174 -3.88 -5.17 0.97
C THR A 174 -3.88 -4.65 2.39
N ILE A 175 -3.96 -5.56 3.38
CA ILE A 175 -3.79 -5.23 4.79
C ILE A 175 -2.30 -5.30 5.09
N PHE A 176 -1.71 -4.20 5.55
CA PHE A 176 -0.27 -4.10 5.75
C PHE A 176 0.16 -3.70 7.17
N GLY A 177 -0.80 -3.64 8.10
CA GLY A 177 -0.52 -3.34 9.50
C GLY A 177 -1.75 -3.32 10.38
N GLU A 178 -1.54 -2.94 11.63
CA GLU A 178 -2.56 -2.82 12.66
C GLU A 178 -2.22 -1.74 13.68
N VAL A 179 -3.25 -1.22 14.35
CA VAL A 179 -3.09 -0.30 15.48
C VAL A 179 -2.66 -1.08 16.71
N LEU A 180 -1.55 -0.68 17.33
CA LEU A 180 -1.07 -1.21 18.61
C LEU A 180 -1.53 -0.38 19.81
N LYS A 181 -1.49 0.97 19.68
CA LYS A 181 -1.90 1.93 20.73
C LYS A 181 -2.64 3.09 20.07
N GLY A 182 -3.51 3.76 20.81
CA GLY A 182 -4.23 4.93 20.31
C GLY A 182 -5.46 4.58 19.45
N TYR A 183 -6.05 3.39 19.60
CA TYR A 183 -7.25 3.04 18.85
C TYR A 183 -8.44 3.95 19.20
N GLU A 184 -8.51 4.48 20.42
CA GLU A 184 -9.48 5.49 20.84
C GLU A 184 -9.40 6.78 20.02
N VAL A 185 -8.19 7.16 19.54
CA VAL A 185 -7.99 8.29 18.62
C VAL A 185 -8.60 7.97 17.26
N VAL A 186 -8.41 6.75 16.73
CA VAL A 186 -9.04 6.31 15.48
C VAL A 186 -10.56 6.36 15.59
N GLN A 187 -11.12 5.92 16.72
CA GLN A 187 -12.56 6.00 16.98
C GLN A 187 -13.05 7.45 17.08
N ALA A 188 -12.30 8.33 17.73
CA ALA A 188 -12.64 9.75 17.83
C ALA A 188 -12.66 10.40 16.44
N ILE A 189 -11.67 10.09 15.58
CA ILE A 189 -11.61 10.57 14.19
C ILE A 189 -12.83 10.06 13.40
N SER A 190 -13.20 8.79 13.53
CA SER A 190 -14.32 8.20 12.79
C SER A 190 -15.68 8.83 13.11
N LYS A 191 -15.83 9.34 14.34
CA LYS A 191 -17.04 9.99 14.86
C LYS A 191 -17.07 11.51 14.68
N ALA A 192 -16.02 12.09 14.09
CA ALA A 192 -15.96 13.54 13.89
C ALA A 192 -17.15 14.04 13.05
N PRO A 193 -17.69 15.25 13.36
CA PRO A 193 -18.69 15.88 12.53
C PRO A 193 -18.22 16.02 11.08
N LYS A 194 -19.06 15.62 10.13
CA LYS A 194 -18.70 15.49 8.72
C LYS A 194 -19.80 15.99 7.80
N ASN A 195 -19.43 16.32 6.58
CA ASN A 195 -20.36 16.68 5.52
C ASN A 195 -21.01 15.43 4.87
N PRO A 196 -22.00 15.60 3.96
CA PRO A 196 -22.64 14.48 3.26
C PRO A 196 -21.70 13.59 2.42
N MET A 197 -20.47 14.03 2.13
CA MET A 197 -19.44 13.26 1.45
C MET A 197 -18.45 12.59 2.43
N ASP A 198 -18.82 12.47 3.70
CA ASP A 198 -18.01 11.88 4.78
C ASP A 198 -16.70 12.62 5.09
N LYS A 199 -16.51 13.85 4.62
CA LYS A 199 -15.33 14.65 4.92
C LYS A 199 -15.53 15.39 6.24
N PRO A 200 -14.59 15.32 7.21
CA PRO A 200 -14.65 16.08 8.45
C PRO A 200 -14.91 17.57 8.21
N LEU A 201 -15.79 18.19 9.00
CA LEU A 201 -16.05 19.64 8.94
C LEU A 201 -14.85 20.43 9.42
N GLU A 202 -14.21 19.99 10.51
CA GLU A 202 -12.93 20.53 10.97
C GLU A 202 -11.80 19.64 10.45
N PRO A 203 -10.72 20.22 9.89
CA PRO A 203 -9.61 19.45 9.35
C PRO A 203 -8.95 18.55 10.42
N ILE A 204 -8.89 17.26 10.15
CA ILE A 204 -8.14 16.28 10.95
C ILE A 204 -6.91 15.89 10.15
N THR A 205 -5.72 16.21 10.68
CA THR A 205 -4.46 16.11 9.94
C THR A 205 -3.43 15.23 10.65
N ILE A 206 -2.60 14.59 9.87
CA ILE A 206 -1.37 13.92 10.29
C ILE A 206 -0.33 15.01 10.50
N VAL A 207 -0.03 15.36 11.75
CA VAL A 207 0.99 16.36 12.08
C VAL A 207 2.39 15.85 11.72
N SER A 208 2.64 14.58 12.03
CA SER A 208 3.88 13.89 11.64
C SER A 208 3.69 12.38 11.65
N LEU A 209 4.50 11.69 10.83
CA LEU A 209 4.61 10.25 10.84
C LEU A 209 6.07 9.87 11.02
N THR A 210 6.40 9.23 12.16
CA THR A 210 7.75 8.78 12.50
C THR A 210 7.85 7.28 12.50
N LEU A 211 9.00 6.75 12.07
CA LEU A 211 9.25 5.32 11.93
C LEU A 211 10.18 4.81 13.02
N SER A 212 10.00 3.56 13.43
CA SER A 212 10.86 2.85 14.37
C SER A 212 11.01 1.38 13.95
N ASP A 213 12.17 0.79 14.23
CA ASP A 213 12.42 -0.67 14.12
C ASP A 213 12.33 -1.37 15.48
N THR A 214 12.05 -0.63 16.52
CA THR A 214 11.71 -1.13 17.85
C THR A 214 10.30 -0.67 18.24
N GLN A 215 9.59 -1.49 19.00
CA GLN A 215 8.22 -1.16 19.41
C GLN A 215 8.22 0.06 20.35
N PRO A 216 7.52 1.16 20.00
CA PRO A 216 7.37 2.36 20.82
C PRO A 216 6.50 2.16 22.05
#